data_023f29b10987814b0bb9c8f1117e2f74
#
_entry.id   023f29b10987814b0bb9c8f1117e2f74
#
_cell.length_a   1.000
_cell.length_b   1.000
_cell.length_c   1.000
_cell.angle_alpha   90.00
_cell.angle_beta   90.00
_cell.angle_gamma   90.00
#
_symmetry.space_group_name_H-M   'P 1'
#
loop_
_entity.id
_entity.type
_entity.pdbx_description
1 polymer ?
#
loop_
_entity_poly.entity_id
_entity_poly.type
_entity_poly.pdbx_seq_one_letter_code
_entity_poly.pdbx_strand_id
1 'polypeptide(L)'
;DRAGYIPYTTHALKWHTDGYYHPQERRIRAMTLHCARPAAHGGVNRLLDHELVYIALRDALPEGVRALMAADAMTIPAREDADGGVRAAQSGPVFSVDAGAGALHMRYTARTRSIAWRTDAATRSAVAFLERFLADDNPFALRLTLEPGMGIVANNVLHDRSAFVDDPARPRLVWRARYLDRLAAPRAAAEHAWLNG
;
A
#
# COMPACT_ATOMS: atom_id res chain seq x y z
N ASP A 1 -22.04 -4.10 8.25
CA ASP A 1 -21.25 -3.47 9.30
C ASP A 1 -19.80 -3.96 9.21
N ARG A 2 -18.82 -3.03 9.03
CA ARG A 2 -17.41 -3.36 8.84
C ARG A 2 -16.57 -3.09 10.10
N ALA A 3 -17.20 -2.95 11.25
CA ALA A 3 -16.57 -2.57 12.52
C ALA A 3 -15.42 -3.53 12.96
N GLY A 4 -15.46 -4.79 12.54
CA GLY A 4 -14.41 -5.75 12.86
C GLY A 4 -13.14 -5.69 11.99
N TYR A 5 -13.12 -4.87 10.94
CA TYR A 5 -11.93 -4.73 10.09
C TYR A 5 -11.01 -3.63 10.62
N ILE A 6 -9.74 -3.95 10.85
CA ILE A 6 -8.74 -3.03 11.43
C ILE A 6 -8.73 -1.63 10.78
N PRO A 7 -8.87 -1.44 9.45
CA PRO A 7 -8.94 -0.11 8.85
C PRO A 7 -10.05 0.79 9.39
N TYR A 8 -11.11 0.21 9.92
CA TYR A 8 -12.27 0.92 10.49
C TYR A 8 -12.25 0.95 12.03
N THR A 9 -11.12 0.58 12.64
CA THR A 9 -10.91 0.62 14.09
C THR A 9 -9.86 1.66 14.46
N THR A 10 -9.71 1.93 15.75
CA THR A 10 -8.69 2.82 16.31
C THR A 10 -7.29 2.20 16.34
N HIS A 11 -7.16 0.88 16.07
CA HIS A 11 -5.89 0.17 16.10
C HIS A 11 -4.94 0.63 14.97
N ALA A 12 -3.64 0.50 15.23
CA ALA A 12 -2.62 0.78 14.22
C ALA A 12 -2.78 -0.11 12.97
N LEU A 13 -2.58 0.48 11.82
CA LEU A 13 -2.42 -0.23 10.56
C LEU A 13 -0.93 -0.39 10.29
N LYS A 14 -0.47 -1.62 10.08
CA LYS A 14 0.91 -1.89 9.68
C LYS A 14 1.12 -1.54 8.20
N TRP A 15 2.37 -1.39 7.80
CA TRP A 15 2.79 -1.16 6.42
C TRP A 15 2.08 -2.07 5.43
N HIS A 16 1.44 -1.50 4.42
CA HIS A 16 0.75 -2.23 3.37
C HIS A 16 0.55 -1.37 2.13
N THR A 17 0.23 -2.03 1.03
CA THR A 17 -0.40 -1.41 -0.14
C THR A 17 -1.87 -1.79 -0.15
N ASP A 18 -2.75 -0.92 -0.63
CA ASP A 18 -4.18 -1.22 -0.70
C ASP A 18 -4.45 -2.37 -1.69
N GLY A 19 -5.42 -3.22 -1.35
CA GLY A 19 -5.84 -4.32 -2.21
C GLY A 19 -4.83 -5.46 -2.36
N TYR A 20 -3.85 -5.60 -1.48
CA TYR A 20 -2.85 -6.69 -1.52
C TYR A 20 -3.48 -8.10 -1.54
N TYR A 21 -4.75 -8.22 -1.21
CA TYR A 21 -5.55 -9.44 -1.19
C TYR A 21 -6.44 -9.60 -2.44
N HIS A 22 -6.37 -8.69 -3.40
CA HIS A 22 -7.09 -8.81 -4.67
C HIS A 22 -6.30 -9.68 -5.67
N PRO A 23 -6.98 -10.31 -6.61
CA PRO A 23 -6.31 -10.95 -7.75
C PRO A 23 -5.61 -9.90 -8.62
N GLN A 24 -4.63 -10.34 -9.41
CA GLN A 24 -3.78 -9.42 -10.18
C GLN A 24 -4.55 -8.52 -11.15
N GLU A 25 -5.63 -9.04 -11.72
CA GLU A 25 -6.49 -8.32 -12.68
C GLU A 25 -7.25 -7.17 -12.03
N ARG A 26 -7.44 -7.24 -10.71
CA ARG A 26 -8.14 -6.25 -9.90
C ARG A 26 -7.24 -5.55 -8.89
N ARG A 27 -5.94 -5.51 -9.15
CA ARG A 27 -4.99 -4.80 -8.29
C ARG A 27 -5.35 -3.33 -8.17
N ILE A 28 -5.22 -2.79 -6.98
CA ILE A 28 -5.38 -1.35 -6.75
C ILE A 28 -4.10 -0.66 -7.18
N ARG A 29 -4.21 0.28 -8.12
CA ARG A 29 -3.06 1.00 -8.69
C ARG A 29 -2.91 2.41 -8.15
N ALA A 30 -4.01 3.01 -7.66
CA ALA A 30 -3.97 4.31 -7.02
C ALA A 30 -4.99 4.40 -5.90
N MET A 31 -4.77 5.33 -4.99
CA MET A 31 -5.66 5.61 -3.88
C MET A 31 -5.72 7.09 -3.56
N THR A 32 -6.84 7.51 -2.99
CA THR A 32 -6.97 8.82 -2.36
C THR A 32 -7.51 8.66 -0.94
N LEU A 33 -7.02 9.51 -0.04
CA LEU A 33 -7.60 9.74 1.28
C LEU A 33 -7.98 11.21 1.37
N HIS A 34 -9.10 11.50 2.00
CA HIS A 34 -9.53 12.87 2.31
C HIS A 34 -10.00 12.91 3.77
N CYS A 35 -9.39 13.78 4.57
CA CYS A 35 -9.75 13.95 5.97
C CYS A 35 -10.88 14.97 6.10
N ALA A 36 -12.06 14.50 6.48
CA ALA A 36 -13.17 15.36 6.88
C ALA A 36 -13.06 15.75 8.36
N ARG A 37 -12.62 14.82 9.21
CA ARG A 37 -12.36 15.04 10.63
C ARG A 37 -11.17 14.19 11.10
N PRO A 38 -10.17 14.79 11.76
CA PRO A 38 -9.05 14.05 12.34
C PRO A 38 -9.49 13.31 13.62
N ALA A 39 -8.63 12.44 14.13
CA ALA A 39 -8.75 11.89 15.48
C ALA A 39 -8.45 12.95 16.52
N ALA A 40 -8.88 12.75 17.78
CA ALA A 40 -8.50 13.61 18.89
C ALA A 40 -6.98 13.55 19.13
N HIS A 41 -6.39 12.35 19.10
CA HIS A 41 -4.95 12.13 19.24
C HIS A 41 -4.48 10.97 18.37
N GLY A 42 -3.25 11.05 17.85
CA GLY A 42 -2.64 10.00 17.03
C GLY A 42 -3.15 10.01 15.58
N GLY A 43 -3.22 8.83 14.95
CA GLY A 43 -3.66 8.72 13.57
C GLY A 43 -2.65 9.27 12.54
N VAL A 44 -1.38 9.36 12.92
CA VAL A 44 -0.28 9.73 12.02
C VAL A 44 -0.21 8.72 10.89
N ASN A 45 -0.21 9.20 9.66
CA ASN A 45 0.03 8.39 8.47
C ASN A 45 1.51 8.44 8.12
N ARG A 46 2.07 7.30 7.72
CA ARG A 46 3.39 7.26 7.07
C ARG A 46 3.21 6.74 5.65
N LEU A 47 3.96 7.34 4.74
CA LEU A 47 4.01 6.92 3.34
C LEU A 47 5.46 6.68 2.95
N LEU A 48 5.69 5.63 2.20
CA LEU A 48 7.01 5.29 1.67
C LEU A 48 6.86 4.84 0.22
N ASP A 49 7.62 5.49 -0.65
CA ASP A 49 7.64 5.09 -2.05
C ASP A 49 8.24 3.68 -2.17
N HIS A 50 7.48 2.79 -2.78
CA HIS A 50 7.89 1.40 -2.97
C HIS A 50 9.04 1.26 -3.99
N GLU A 51 9.29 2.27 -4.83
CA GLU A 51 10.46 2.29 -5.71
C GLU A 51 11.75 2.44 -4.90
N LEU A 52 11.74 3.25 -3.82
CA LEU A 52 12.87 3.34 -2.89
C LEU A 52 13.14 2.00 -2.19
N VAL A 53 12.08 1.29 -1.80
CA VAL A 53 12.21 -0.05 -1.21
C VAL A 53 12.82 -1.04 -2.20
N TYR A 54 12.37 -1.00 -3.46
CA TYR A 54 12.89 -1.82 -4.54
C TYR A 54 14.37 -1.53 -4.80
N ILE A 55 14.75 -0.25 -4.89
CA ILE A 55 16.14 0.18 -5.11
C ILE A 55 17.02 -0.33 -3.97
N ALA A 56 16.64 -0.11 -2.73
CA ALA A 56 17.40 -0.55 -1.57
C ALA A 56 17.56 -2.09 -1.51
N LEU A 57 16.50 -2.83 -1.82
CA LEU A 57 16.57 -4.29 -1.89
C LEU A 57 17.47 -4.76 -3.04
N ARG A 58 17.35 -4.14 -4.23
CA ARG A 58 18.18 -4.46 -5.41
C ARG A 58 19.67 -4.29 -5.11
N ASP A 59 20.01 -3.21 -4.43
CA ASP A 59 21.40 -2.87 -4.16
C ASP A 59 22.01 -3.76 -3.06
N ALA A 60 21.17 -4.17 -2.08
CA ALA A 60 21.63 -5.04 -0.99
C ALA A 60 21.52 -6.54 -1.31
N LEU A 61 20.47 -6.97 -2.02
CA LEU A 61 20.13 -8.38 -2.24
C LEU A 61 19.49 -8.58 -3.62
N PRO A 62 20.24 -8.57 -4.72
CA PRO A 62 19.70 -8.72 -6.10
C PRO A 62 18.87 -10.00 -6.28
N GLU A 63 19.29 -11.11 -5.66
CA GLU A 63 18.54 -12.37 -5.68
C GLU A 63 17.20 -12.27 -4.94
N GLY A 64 17.12 -11.42 -3.92
CA GLY A 64 15.90 -11.12 -3.19
C GLY A 64 14.86 -10.44 -4.08
N VAL A 65 15.27 -9.55 -4.98
CA VAL A 65 14.36 -8.94 -5.98
C VAL A 65 13.77 -10.02 -6.86
N ARG A 66 14.59 -10.92 -7.42
CA ARG A 66 14.09 -12.02 -8.27
C ARG A 66 13.12 -12.92 -7.51
N ALA A 67 13.45 -13.26 -6.26
CA ALA A 67 12.59 -14.07 -5.41
C ALA A 67 11.24 -13.40 -5.14
N LEU A 68 11.21 -12.09 -4.86
CA LEU A 68 9.98 -11.34 -4.61
C LEU A 68 9.20 -10.98 -5.89
N MET A 69 9.78 -11.16 -7.07
CA MET A 69 9.09 -11.06 -8.36
C MET A 69 8.52 -12.41 -8.84
N ALA A 70 8.79 -13.50 -8.14
CA ALA A 70 8.24 -14.81 -8.49
C ALA A 70 6.70 -14.82 -8.36
N ALA A 71 6.03 -15.56 -9.24
CA ALA A 71 4.56 -15.63 -9.29
C ALA A 71 3.92 -16.23 -8.03
N ASP A 72 4.69 -16.89 -7.20
CA ASP A 72 4.31 -17.54 -5.94
C ASP A 72 5.01 -16.95 -4.71
N ALA A 73 5.66 -15.79 -4.84
CA ALA A 73 6.47 -15.19 -3.77
C ALA A 73 5.68 -14.98 -2.47
N MET A 74 4.45 -14.52 -2.59
CA MET A 74 3.57 -14.20 -1.46
C MET A 74 2.15 -14.71 -1.71
N THR A 75 1.62 -15.51 -0.80
CA THR A 75 0.24 -15.98 -0.83
C THR A 75 -0.55 -15.41 0.35
N ILE A 76 -1.65 -14.73 0.06
CA ILE A 76 -2.66 -14.35 1.03
C ILE A 76 -3.65 -15.51 1.13
N PRO A 77 -3.78 -16.18 2.28
CA PRO A 77 -4.68 -17.32 2.43
C PRO A 77 -6.14 -16.97 2.14
N ALA A 78 -6.91 -17.99 1.82
CA ALA A 78 -8.37 -17.88 1.74
C ALA A 78 -8.92 -17.40 3.10
N ARG A 79 -10.04 -16.70 3.04
CA ARG A 79 -10.73 -16.22 4.23
C ARG A 79 -12.24 -16.37 4.04
N GLU A 80 -12.90 -16.86 5.06
CA GLU A 80 -14.36 -16.74 5.18
C GLU A 80 -14.70 -15.38 5.82
N ASP A 81 -15.58 -14.64 5.19
CA ASP A 81 -16.11 -13.41 5.73
C ASP A 81 -17.31 -13.72 6.65
N ALA A 82 -17.66 -12.80 7.56
CA ALA A 82 -18.70 -13.02 8.57
C ALA A 82 -20.12 -13.23 7.98
N ASP A 83 -20.30 -12.87 6.72
CA ASP A 83 -21.54 -13.05 5.94
C ASP A 83 -21.55 -14.35 5.12
N GLY A 84 -20.57 -15.25 5.34
CA GLY A 84 -20.43 -16.51 4.63
C GLY A 84 -19.79 -16.41 3.25
N GLY A 85 -19.37 -15.23 2.83
CA GLY A 85 -18.59 -15.05 1.61
C GLY A 85 -17.19 -15.66 1.75
N VAL A 86 -16.73 -16.39 0.75
CA VAL A 86 -15.37 -16.96 0.72
C VAL A 86 -14.50 -16.16 -0.24
N ARG A 87 -13.45 -15.53 0.29
CA ARG A 87 -12.39 -14.96 -0.52
C ARG A 87 -11.31 -16.03 -0.75
N ALA A 88 -11.13 -16.42 -2.00
CA ALA A 88 -10.09 -17.40 -2.38
C ALA A 88 -8.68 -16.91 -2.02
N ALA A 89 -7.77 -17.84 -1.82
CA ALA A 89 -6.35 -17.53 -1.66
C ALA A 89 -5.81 -16.80 -2.90
N GLN A 90 -4.92 -15.84 -2.67
CA GLN A 90 -4.30 -15.03 -3.73
C GLN A 90 -2.79 -15.15 -3.67
N SER A 91 -2.21 -15.91 -4.59
CA SER A 91 -0.76 -16.01 -4.76
C SER A 91 -0.27 -15.00 -5.82
N GLY A 92 0.94 -14.52 -5.67
CA GLY A 92 1.51 -13.60 -6.65
C GLY A 92 2.80 -12.95 -6.17
N PRO A 93 3.44 -12.16 -7.05
CA PRO A 93 4.66 -11.44 -6.74
C PRO A 93 4.41 -10.31 -5.71
N VAL A 94 5.47 -9.94 -4.98
CA VAL A 94 5.54 -8.70 -4.21
C VAL A 94 5.80 -7.52 -5.15
N PHE A 95 6.79 -7.63 -6.00
CA PHE A 95 7.10 -6.63 -7.02
C PHE A 95 6.72 -7.13 -8.41
N SER A 96 6.10 -6.27 -9.19
CA SER A 96 5.81 -6.53 -10.60
C SER A 96 5.88 -5.24 -11.40
N VAL A 97 6.23 -5.35 -12.69
CA VAL A 97 6.22 -4.21 -13.61
C VAL A 97 4.91 -4.23 -14.40
N ASP A 98 4.24 -3.09 -14.46
CA ASP A 98 3.07 -2.92 -15.31
C ASP A 98 3.52 -2.81 -16.76
N ALA A 99 3.14 -3.79 -17.60
CA ALA A 99 3.61 -3.87 -18.97
C ALA A 99 3.16 -2.65 -19.84
N GLY A 100 2.02 -2.04 -19.52
CA GLY A 100 1.52 -0.90 -20.29
C GLY A 100 2.18 0.43 -19.90
N ALA A 101 2.49 0.61 -18.62
CA ALA A 101 3.03 1.86 -18.10
C ALA A 101 4.54 1.80 -17.80
N GLY A 102 5.16 0.63 -17.84
CA GLY A 102 6.55 0.41 -17.39
C GLY A 102 6.76 0.71 -15.90
N ALA A 103 5.70 0.91 -15.14
CA ALA A 103 5.76 1.34 -13.75
C ALA A 103 5.85 0.16 -12.78
N LEU A 104 6.64 0.31 -11.74
CA LEU A 104 6.71 -0.66 -10.66
C LEU A 104 5.39 -0.67 -9.87
N HIS A 105 4.96 -1.85 -9.46
CA HIS A 105 3.86 -2.06 -8.54
C HIS A 105 4.34 -2.96 -7.40
N MET A 106 3.97 -2.59 -6.17
CA MET A 106 4.22 -3.41 -5.00
C MET A 106 2.91 -3.92 -4.40
N ARG A 107 2.87 -5.22 -4.12
CA ARG A 107 1.80 -5.89 -3.38
C ARG A 107 2.37 -6.38 -2.06
N TYR A 108 2.00 -5.72 -0.94
CA TYR A 108 2.63 -6.02 0.33
C TYR A 108 1.70 -5.77 1.53
N THR A 109 1.92 -6.52 2.59
CA THR A 109 1.38 -6.24 3.91
C THR A 109 2.31 -6.81 4.99
N ALA A 110 2.59 -6.03 6.03
CA ALA A 110 3.40 -6.43 7.18
C ALA A 110 2.63 -7.26 8.23
N ARG A 111 1.45 -7.80 7.89
CA ARG A 111 0.68 -8.68 8.78
C ARG A 111 1.30 -10.07 8.82
N THR A 112 1.78 -10.47 9.99
CA THR A 112 2.46 -11.77 10.17
C THR A 112 1.53 -12.99 10.13
N ARG A 113 0.22 -12.82 10.41
CA ARG A 113 -0.73 -13.94 10.53
C ARG A 113 -1.53 -14.25 9.26
N SER A 114 -1.29 -13.55 8.17
CA SER A 114 -2.14 -13.66 6.97
C SER A 114 -1.32 -13.78 5.69
N ILE A 115 -0.08 -14.25 5.78
CA ILE A 115 0.79 -14.40 4.62
C ILE A 115 1.51 -15.74 4.69
N ALA A 116 1.48 -16.48 3.59
CA ALA A 116 2.41 -17.58 3.34
C ALA A 116 3.45 -17.10 2.32
N TRP A 117 4.69 -17.08 2.75
CA TRP A 117 5.83 -16.76 1.90
C TRP A 117 6.37 -18.02 1.26
N ARG A 118 6.90 -17.89 0.05
CA ARG A 118 7.70 -18.94 -0.56
C ARG A 118 8.87 -19.30 0.34
N THR A 119 9.18 -20.59 0.47
CA THR A 119 10.06 -21.12 1.54
C THR A 119 11.55 -21.17 1.19
N ASP A 120 11.97 -20.69 0.03
CA ASP A 120 13.38 -20.65 -0.36
C ASP A 120 14.20 -19.61 0.44
N ALA A 121 15.52 -19.75 0.45
CA ALA A 121 16.41 -18.90 1.23
C ALA A 121 16.42 -17.44 0.75
N ALA A 122 16.33 -17.20 -0.56
CA ALA A 122 16.34 -15.85 -1.13
C ALA A 122 15.08 -15.09 -0.74
N THR A 123 13.90 -15.74 -0.78
CA THR A 123 12.65 -15.16 -0.31
C THR A 123 12.71 -14.82 1.18
N ARG A 124 13.20 -15.73 2.03
CA ARG A 124 13.34 -15.45 3.48
C ARG A 124 14.26 -14.26 3.77
N SER A 125 15.40 -14.20 3.09
CA SER A 125 16.34 -13.08 3.23
C SER A 125 15.75 -11.75 2.79
N ALA A 126 14.99 -11.75 1.68
CA ALA A 126 14.33 -10.56 1.17
C ALA A 126 13.20 -10.09 2.11
N VAL A 127 12.41 -11.01 2.66
CA VAL A 127 11.37 -10.67 3.66
C VAL A 127 12.00 -10.06 4.91
N ALA A 128 13.06 -10.67 5.44
CA ALA A 128 13.78 -10.12 6.59
C ALA A 128 14.40 -8.76 6.29
N PHE A 129 14.85 -8.51 5.05
CA PHE A 129 15.29 -7.18 4.63
C PHE A 129 14.13 -6.18 4.66
N LEU A 130 12.97 -6.52 4.08
CA LEU A 130 11.79 -5.65 4.08
C LEU A 130 11.35 -5.30 5.51
N GLU A 131 11.32 -6.28 6.41
CA GLU A 131 10.95 -6.04 7.82
C GLU A 131 11.88 -5.03 8.49
N ARG A 132 13.20 -5.13 8.28
CA ARG A 132 14.16 -4.17 8.81
C ARG A 132 14.07 -2.80 8.14
N PHE A 133 13.91 -2.78 6.82
CA PHE A 133 13.84 -1.54 6.05
C PHE A 133 12.58 -0.72 6.37
N LEU A 134 11.49 -1.40 6.71
CA LEU A 134 10.21 -0.80 7.07
C LEU A 134 10.06 -0.54 8.58
N ALA A 135 11.15 -0.58 9.34
CA ALA A 135 11.16 -0.25 10.76
C ALA A 135 10.75 1.21 11.02
N ASP A 136 10.48 1.54 12.30
CA ASP A 136 9.81 2.79 12.65
C ASP A 136 10.59 4.08 12.36
N ASP A 137 11.89 4.02 12.29
CA ASP A 137 12.82 5.14 12.09
C ASP A 137 13.31 5.28 10.64
N ASN A 138 12.62 4.71 9.66
CA ASN A 138 12.99 4.82 8.26
C ASN A 138 13.01 6.30 7.81
N PRO A 139 14.18 6.84 7.38
CA PRO A 139 14.33 8.25 7.04
C PRO A 139 13.62 8.65 5.73
N PHE A 140 13.26 7.68 4.89
CA PHE A 140 12.54 7.91 3.64
C PHE A 140 11.03 7.94 3.82
N ALA A 141 10.52 7.63 5.02
CA ALA A 141 9.09 7.63 5.29
C ALA A 141 8.59 9.05 5.54
N LEU A 142 7.73 9.55 4.68
CA LEU A 142 6.98 10.78 4.94
C LEU A 142 5.99 10.54 6.07
N ARG A 143 5.99 11.42 7.09
CA ARG A 143 5.09 11.36 8.24
C ARG A 143 4.16 12.57 8.21
N LEU A 144 2.86 12.35 8.32
CA LEU A 144 1.87 13.42 8.35
C LEU A 144 0.62 13.05 9.14
N THR A 145 0.08 14.03 9.87
CA THR A 145 -1.27 13.99 10.40
C THR A 145 -2.18 14.76 9.46
N LEU A 146 -3.27 14.14 9.04
CA LEU A 146 -4.21 14.80 8.13
C LEU A 146 -5.14 15.71 8.93
N GLU A 147 -5.07 17.01 8.65
CA GLU A 147 -6.00 18.02 9.13
C GLU A 147 -7.29 18.04 8.29
N PRO A 148 -8.38 18.67 8.74
CA PRO A 148 -9.60 18.81 7.95
C PRO A 148 -9.32 19.46 6.58
N GLY A 149 -9.81 18.85 5.51
CA GLY A 149 -9.59 19.30 4.13
C GLY A 149 -8.30 18.77 3.49
N MET A 150 -7.34 18.26 4.28
CA MET A 150 -6.13 17.64 3.75
C MET A 150 -6.41 16.23 3.20
N GLY A 151 -5.58 15.79 2.29
CA GLY A 151 -5.69 14.44 1.72
C GLY A 151 -4.35 13.90 1.22
N ILE A 152 -4.40 12.64 0.83
CA ILE A 152 -3.31 11.93 0.16
C ILE A 152 -3.82 11.48 -1.20
N VAL A 153 -3.00 11.70 -2.22
CA VAL A 153 -3.21 11.19 -3.58
C VAL A 153 -1.94 10.44 -3.97
N ALA A 154 -2.03 9.14 -4.22
CA ALA A 154 -0.85 8.33 -4.46
C ALA A 154 -1.12 7.13 -5.38
N ASN A 155 -0.09 6.67 -6.08
CA ASN A 155 -0.11 5.46 -6.89
C ASN A 155 0.11 4.20 -6.01
N ASN A 156 -0.72 4.08 -4.97
CA ASN A 156 -0.74 2.95 -4.05
C ASN A 156 0.63 2.61 -3.44
N VAL A 157 1.35 3.64 -3.01
CA VAL A 157 2.62 3.47 -2.29
C VAL A 157 2.41 2.74 -0.96
N LEU A 158 3.47 2.24 -0.37
CA LEU A 158 3.43 1.71 0.99
C LEU A 158 2.93 2.78 1.95
N HIS A 159 2.02 2.40 2.82
CA HIS A 159 1.50 3.29 3.84
C HIS A 159 1.10 2.54 5.10
N ASP A 160 1.10 3.26 6.19
CA ASP A 160 0.60 2.80 7.49
C ASP A 160 -0.11 3.93 8.22
N ARG A 161 -0.63 3.61 9.40
CA ARG A 161 -1.25 4.59 10.29
C ARG A 161 -1.04 4.17 11.73
N SER A 162 -0.57 5.09 12.58
CA SER A 162 -0.52 4.85 14.02
C SER A 162 -1.92 4.59 14.60
N ALA A 163 -1.98 3.98 15.77
CA ALA A 163 -3.20 3.97 16.56
C ALA A 163 -3.66 5.40 16.86
N PHE A 164 -4.95 5.57 17.15
CA PHE A 164 -5.51 6.85 17.50
C PHE A 164 -6.57 6.73 18.59
N VAL A 165 -6.80 7.83 19.27
CA VAL A 165 -7.91 8.02 20.21
C VAL A 165 -8.93 8.92 19.54
N ASP A 166 -10.19 8.51 19.59
CA ASP A 166 -11.28 9.27 19.00
C ASP A 166 -12.00 10.12 20.06
N ASP A 167 -12.61 11.20 19.61
CA ASP A 167 -13.59 11.93 20.39
C ASP A 167 -14.99 11.30 20.10
N PRO A 168 -15.67 10.71 21.09
CA PRO A 168 -16.97 10.09 20.87
C PRO A 168 -18.03 11.05 20.31
N ALA A 169 -17.94 12.36 20.63
CA ALA A 169 -18.85 13.38 20.10
C ALA A 169 -18.53 13.78 18.66
N ARG A 170 -17.27 13.61 18.23
CA ARG A 170 -16.77 14.00 16.90
C ARG A 170 -15.80 12.96 16.33
N PRO A 171 -16.25 11.73 16.06
CA PRO A 171 -15.37 10.64 15.64
C PRO A 171 -14.65 10.97 14.33
N ARG A 172 -13.43 10.43 14.22
CA ARG A 172 -12.58 10.56 13.01
C ARG A 172 -13.35 10.12 11.77
N LEU A 173 -13.25 10.92 10.71
CA LEU A 173 -13.83 10.60 9.40
C LEU A 173 -12.80 10.88 8.31
N VAL A 174 -12.38 9.82 7.63
CA VAL A 174 -11.53 9.88 6.45
C VAL A 174 -12.18 9.10 5.32
N TRP A 175 -12.40 9.79 4.22
CA TRP A 175 -12.89 9.17 2.99
C TRP A 175 -11.73 8.52 2.25
N ARG A 176 -11.94 7.33 1.71
CA ARG A 176 -10.96 6.62 0.90
C ARG A 176 -11.58 6.17 -0.42
N ALA A 177 -10.93 6.50 -1.53
CA ALA A 177 -11.20 5.89 -2.82
C ALA A 177 -9.99 5.09 -3.30
N ARG A 178 -10.25 4.03 -4.06
CA ARG A 178 -9.27 3.12 -4.64
C ARG A 178 -9.54 2.95 -6.12
N TYR A 179 -8.49 3.00 -6.92
CA TYR A 179 -8.59 3.01 -8.38
C TYR A 179 -7.85 1.82 -8.97
N LEU A 180 -8.41 1.26 -10.03
CA LEU A 180 -7.79 0.18 -10.81
C LEU A 180 -6.78 0.75 -11.81
N ASP A 181 -6.84 2.04 -12.10
CA ASP A 181 -5.90 2.74 -12.97
C ASP A 181 -4.89 3.54 -12.15
N ARG A 182 -3.71 3.78 -12.73
CA ARG A 182 -2.72 4.70 -12.15
C ARG A 182 -3.13 6.15 -12.39
N LEU A 183 -2.75 7.00 -11.45
CA LEU A 183 -2.74 8.43 -11.68
C LEU A 183 -1.61 8.76 -12.66
N ALA A 184 -1.94 9.37 -13.76
CA ALA A 184 -0.98 9.89 -14.71
C ALA A 184 -0.78 11.39 -14.46
N ALA A 185 0.43 11.88 -14.73
CA ALA A 185 0.61 13.33 -14.87
C ALA A 185 -0.34 13.84 -15.97
N PRO A 186 -0.92 15.04 -15.83
CA PRO A 186 -1.62 15.66 -16.95
C PRO A 186 -0.67 15.62 -18.15
N ARG A 187 -1.14 15.10 -19.29
CA ARG A 187 -0.41 15.32 -20.54
C ARG A 187 -0.23 16.83 -20.65
N ALA A 188 1.01 17.31 -20.75
CA ALA A 188 1.26 18.67 -21.12
C ALA A 188 0.33 18.95 -22.33
N ALA A 189 -0.56 19.92 -22.19
CA ALA A 189 -1.37 20.35 -23.33
C ALA A 189 -0.36 20.58 -24.44
N ALA A 190 -0.52 19.87 -25.56
CA ALA A 190 0.31 20.12 -26.74
C ALA A 190 0.27 21.61 -26.90
N GLU A 191 1.44 22.27 -26.86
CA GLU A 191 1.56 23.70 -27.08
C GLU A 191 0.80 23.97 -28.38
N HIS A 192 -0.41 24.51 -28.25
CA HIS A 192 -1.17 24.91 -29.38
C HIS A 192 -0.38 26.06 -29.98
N ALA A 193 0.13 25.79 -31.16
CA ALA A 193 0.73 26.77 -32.07
C ALA A 193 -0.21 27.98 -32.25
N TRP A 194 -0.10 28.93 -31.35
CA TRP A 194 -0.62 30.26 -31.49
C TRP A 194 0.51 31.21 -32.01
N LEU A 195 1.26 30.77 -32.98
CA LEU A 195 2.22 31.58 -33.70
C LEU A 195 2.13 31.21 -35.18
N ASN A 196 1.05 31.60 -35.83
CA ASN A 196 0.99 31.92 -37.26
C ASN A 196 -0.39 32.52 -37.54
N GLY A 197 -0.47 33.82 -37.41
CA GLY A 197 -1.55 34.69 -37.81
C GLY A 197 -1.12 36.15 -37.72
#